data_cebfb646256efea6a8bc89bea7e97a2d
#
_entry.id   cebfb646256efea6a8bc89bea7e97a2d
#
_cell.length_a   1.000
_cell.length_b   1.000
_cell.length_c   1.000
_cell.angle_alpha   90.00
_cell.angle_beta   90.00
_cell.angle_gamma   90.00
#
_symmetry.space_group_name_H-M   'P 1'
#
loop_
_entity.id
_entity.type
_entity.pdbx_description
1 polymer ?
#
loop_
_entity_poly.entity_id
_entity_poly.type
_entity_poly.pdbx_seq_one_letter_code
_entity_poly.pdbx_strand_id
1 'polypeptide(L)'
;DDFNEIIAKYIVDEFRRIEGIDLSHDQVAMQRINEAGEKAKIELSTMITTIVNLPFITNTSSGPKNLEVEISRAKFNELTKGLVDRVVIPMQNALNDARLTPQELNKIILVGGSSRIPAVQDKIKEITGKEASKSLNPDECVAQGASIQGGKLSGDIAATGNFDVLLLDVTPLTLSIETMGGVATPLIERNTTVPTSHSQIFTTSANFQTQVEINVL
;
A
#
# COMPACT_ATOMS: atom_id res chain seq x y z
N ASP A 1 -4.67 4.65 -2.66
CA ASP A 1 -5.08 5.49 -1.55
C ASP A 1 -6.49 5.25 -1.03
N ASP A 2 -6.81 3.97 -0.86
CA ASP A 2 -8.12 3.48 -0.40
C ASP A 2 -8.62 4.21 0.87
N PHE A 3 -7.71 4.57 1.78
CA PHE A 3 -8.07 5.34 2.99
C PHE A 3 -8.60 6.75 2.64
N ASN A 4 -7.98 7.43 1.68
CA ASN A 4 -8.41 8.77 1.25
C ASN A 4 -9.78 8.70 0.59
N GLU A 5 -10.00 7.70 -0.26
CA GLU A 5 -11.28 7.50 -0.97
C GLU A 5 -12.43 7.27 0.01
N ILE A 6 -12.21 6.48 1.07
CA ILE A 6 -13.23 6.22 2.09
C ILE A 6 -13.59 7.51 2.83
N ILE A 7 -12.60 8.34 3.18
CA ILE A 7 -12.87 9.64 3.84
C ILE A 7 -13.59 10.57 2.87
N ALA A 8 -13.13 10.67 1.62
CA ALA A 8 -13.75 11.52 0.61
C ALA A 8 -15.22 11.14 0.39
N LYS A 9 -15.49 9.85 0.27
CA LYS A 9 -16.86 9.34 0.16
C LYS A 9 -17.70 9.71 1.37
N TYR A 10 -17.17 9.53 2.58
CA TYR A 10 -17.88 9.90 3.81
C TYR A 10 -18.21 11.41 3.82
N ILE A 11 -17.28 12.27 3.41
CA ILE A 11 -17.50 13.72 3.33
C ILE A 11 -18.61 14.05 2.33
N VAL A 12 -18.63 13.43 1.15
CA VAL A 12 -19.69 13.59 0.14
C VAL A 12 -21.04 13.13 0.68
N ASP A 13 -21.10 11.97 1.32
CA ASP A 13 -22.32 11.41 1.88
C ASP A 13 -22.88 12.31 3.01
N GLU A 14 -22.02 12.85 3.87
CA GLU A 14 -22.45 13.81 4.92
C GLU A 14 -22.95 15.13 4.35
N PHE A 15 -22.26 15.69 3.35
CA PHE A 15 -22.73 16.90 2.68
C PHE A 15 -24.08 16.67 2.00
N ARG A 16 -24.25 15.53 1.32
CA ARG A 16 -25.53 15.16 0.71
C ARG A 16 -26.63 15.01 1.77
N ARG A 17 -26.31 14.44 2.93
CA ARG A 17 -27.26 14.29 4.04
C ARG A 17 -27.73 15.64 4.59
N ILE A 18 -26.82 16.64 4.70
CA ILE A 18 -27.10 17.95 5.30
C ILE A 18 -27.75 18.90 4.29
N GLU A 19 -27.19 19.00 3.09
CA GLU A 19 -27.58 20.00 2.09
C GLU A 19 -28.47 19.43 0.98
N GLY A 20 -28.63 18.11 0.90
CA GLY A 20 -29.38 17.44 -0.17
C GLY A 20 -28.68 17.45 -1.54
N ILE A 21 -27.42 17.84 -1.61
CA ILE A 21 -26.66 18.01 -2.85
C ILE A 21 -25.63 16.91 -2.98
N ASP A 22 -25.56 16.28 -4.16
CA ASP A 22 -24.58 15.26 -4.50
C ASP A 22 -23.40 15.90 -5.25
N LEU A 23 -22.22 15.86 -4.63
CA LEU A 23 -20.99 16.39 -5.22
C LEU A 23 -20.19 15.34 -6.01
N SER A 24 -20.62 14.10 -6.06
CA SER A 24 -19.85 12.99 -6.65
C SER A 24 -19.55 13.17 -8.15
N HIS A 25 -20.35 13.99 -8.85
CA HIS A 25 -20.19 14.27 -10.28
C HIS A 25 -19.51 15.62 -10.56
N ASP A 26 -19.21 16.42 -9.54
CA ASP A 26 -18.47 17.67 -9.67
C ASP A 26 -16.95 17.39 -9.51
N GLN A 27 -16.24 17.37 -10.62
CA GLN A 27 -14.80 17.06 -10.63
C GLN A 27 -13.97 18.03 -9.78
N VAL A 28 -14.32 19.33 -9.77
CA VAL A 28 -13.60 20.36 -9.01
C VAL A 28 -13.86 20.19 -7.51
N ALA A 29 -15.12 19.96 -7.14
CA ALA A 29 -15.48 19.67 -5.76
C ALA A 29 -14.80 18.38 -5.27
N MET A 30 -14.83 17.31 -6.06
CA MET A 30 -14.20 16.03 -5.72
C MET A 30 -12.70 16.13 -5.55
N GLN A 31 -11.99 16.90 -6.40
CA GLN A 31 -10.57 17.13 -6.20
C GLN A 31 -10.29 17.77 -4.84
N ARG A 32 -11.01 18.84 -4.49
CA ARG A 32 -10.86 19.52 -3.21
C ARG A 32 -11.21 18.64 -2.02
N ILE A 33 -12.24 17.79 -2.17
CA ILE A 33 -12.64 16.82 -1.14
C ILE A 33 -11.57 15.75 -0.95
N ASN A 34 -10.96 15.24 -2.03
CA ASN A 34 -9.88 14.26 -1.95
C ASN A 34 -8.65 14.81 -1.24
N GLU A 35 -8.24 16.03 -1.57
CA GLU A 35 -7.12 16.73 -0.90
C GLU A 35 -7.42 16.95 0.60
N ALA A 36 -8.64 17.37 0.91
CA ALA A 36 -9.07 17.55 2.29
C ALA A 36 -9.19 16.22 3.06
N GLY A 37 -9.62 15.16 2.39
CA GLY A 37 -9.66 13.79 2.93
C GLY A 37 -8.28 13.27 3.29
N GLU A 38 -7.28 13.49 2.44
CA GLU A 38 -5.90 13.15 2.73
C GLU A 38 -5.36 13.92 3.95
N LYS A 39 -5.60 15.22 4.00
CA LYS A 39 -5.23 16.06 5.14
C LYS A 39 -5.90 15.56 6.43
N ALA A 40 -7.20 15.27 6.38
CA ALA A 40 -7.94 14.73 7.53
C ALA A 40 -7.37 13.40 8.01
N LYS A 41 -7.01 12.49 7.10
CA LYS A 41 -6.32 11.23 7.44
C LYS A 41 -5.02 11.47 8.21
N ILE A 42 -4.20 12.40 7.75
CA ILE A 42 -2.92 12.75 8.38
C ILE A 42 -3.18 13.31 9.79
N GLU A 43 -4.10 14.27 9.93
CA GLU A 43 -4.46 14.88 11.20
C GLU A 43 -5.02 13.87 12.20
N LEU A 44 -5.90 12.96 11.76
CA LEU A 44 -6.48 11.91 12.58
C LEU A 44 -5.47 10.85 13.04
N SER A 45 -4.27 10.81 12.46
CA SER A 45 -3.18 9.98 12.99
C SER A 45 -2.62 10.53 14.32
N THR A 46 -2.77 11.83 14.58
CA THR A 46 -2.28 12.49 15.81
C THR A 46 -3.40 13.06 16.67
N MET A 47 -4.46 13.60 16.05
CA MET A 47 -5.59 14.22 16.73
C MET A 47 -6.77 13.24 16.87
N ILE A 48 -7.63 13.50 17.85
CA ILE A 48 -8.84 12.69 18.12
C ILE A 48 -9.99 13.10 17.18
N THR A 49 -10.03 14.38 16.78
CA THR A 49 -11.01 14.94 15.86
C THR A 49 -10.35 15.91 14.89
N THR A 50 -10.93 16.09 13.72
CA THR A 50 -10.56 17.10 12.75
C THR A 50 -11.80 17.68 12.09
N ILE A 51 -11.71 18.91 11.59
CA ILE A 51 -12.80 19.59 10.86
C ILE A 51 -12.33 19.81 9.42
N VAL A 52 -13.06 19.21 8.49
CA VAL A 52 -12.91 19.49 7.06
C VAL A 52 -13.78 20.69 6.73
N ASN A 53 -13.15 21.80 6.35
CA ASN A 53 -13.83 23.02 5.97
C ASN A 53 -13.42 23.44 4.54
N LEU A 54 -14.39 23.39 3.62
CA LEU A 54 -14.22 23.74 2.22
C LEU A 54 -15.24 24.82 1.85
N PRO A 55 -14.85 26.11 1.94
CA PRO A 55 -15.74 27.22 1.58
C PRO A 55 -16.00 27.21 0.07
N PHE A 56 -17.22 27.62 -0.30
CA PHE A 56 -17.67 27.74 -1.69
C PHE A 56 -17.45 26.43 -2.48
N ILE A 57 -17.86 25.30 -1.89
CA ILE A 57 -17.66 23.99 -2.54
C ILE A 57 -18.53 23.82 -3.79
N THR A 58 -19.71 24.41 -3.78
CA THR A 58 -20.63 24.42 -4.93
C THR A 58 -21.52 25.67 -4.92
N ASN A 59 -22.09 26.00 -6.09
CA ASN A 59 -23.06 27.09 -6.26
C ASN A 59 -24.45 26.51 -6.52
N THR A 60 -25.45 27.06 -5.85
CA THR A 60 -26.86 26.72 -6.04
C THR A 60 -27.67 27.94 -6.43
N SER A 61 -28.95 27.76 -6.78
CA SER A 61 -29.87 28.86 -7.02
C SER A 61 -30.06 29.75 -5.81
N SER A 62 -29.81 29.26 -4.59
CA SER A 62 -29.85 30.01 -3.33
C SER A 62 -28.51 30.64 -2.92
N GLY A 63 -27.48 30.52 -3.78
CA GLY A 63 -26.14 31.06 -3.55
C GLY A 63 -25.09 29.97 -3.30
N PRO A 64 -23.86 30.40 -2.96
CA PRO A 64 -22.75 29.48 -2.69
C PRO A 64 -22.99 28.69 -1.42
N LYS A 65 -22.53 27.40 -1.43
CA LYS A 65 -22.56 26.50 -0.29
C LYS A 65 -21.17 26.20 0.22
N ASN A 66 -21.02 26.11 1.54
CA ASN A 66 -19.80 25.71 2.21
C ASN A 66 -19.97 24.27 2.73
N LEU A 67 -18.89 23.50 2.67
CA LEU A 67 -18.84 22.18 3.28
C LEU A 67 -18.07 22.29 4.59
N GLU A 68 -18.69 21.85 5.68
CA GLU A 68 -18.04 21.70 6.98
C GLU A 68 -18.46 20.36 7.59
N VAL A 69 -17.47 19.48 7.82
CA VAL A 69 -17.70 18.14 8.37
C VAL A 69 -16.66 17.87 9.45
N GLU A 70 -17.11 17.59 10.66
CA GLU A 70 -16.26 17.08 11.73
C GLU A 70 -16.10 15.56 11.61
N ILE A 71 -14.86 15.08 11.69
CA ILE A 71 -14.53 13.65 11.64
C ILE A 71 -13.75 13.29 12.88
N SER A 72 -14.26 12.34 13.67
CA SER A 72 -13.51 11.77 14.78
C SER A 72 -12.64 10.60 14.34
N ARG A 73 -11.53 10.35 15.07
CA ARG A 73 -10.70 9.15 14.87
C ARG A 73 -11.51 7.86 15.04
N ALA A 74 -12.47 7.84 15.96
CA ALA A 74 -13.36 6.68 16.14
C ALA A 74 -14.17 6.41 14.87
N LYS A 75 -14.72 7.45 14.24
CA LYS A 75 -15.45 7.33 12.97
C LYS A 75 -14.55 6.91 11.82
N PHE A 76 -13.36 7.48 11.74
CA PHE A 76 -12.35 7.07 10.76
C PHE A 76 -11.98 5.59 10.91
N ASN A 77 -11.73 5.11 12.13
CA ASN A 77 -11.42 3.71 12.40
C ASN A 77 -12.59 2.77 12.02
N GLU A 78 -13.83 3.18 12.31
CA GLU A 78 -15.03 2.44 11.91
C GLU A 78 -15.10 2.28 10.39
N LEU A 79 -14.97 3.39 9.66
CA LEU A 79 -15.04 3.41 8.20
C LEU A 79 -13.94 2.58 7.53
N THR A 80 -12.73 2.61 8.09
CA THR A 80 -11.54 2.00 7.49
C THR A 80 -11.21 0.61 8.05
N LYS A 81 -12.04 0.09 8.95
CA LYS A 81 -11.83 -1.22 9.58
C LYS A 81 -11.52 -2.33 8.57
N GLY A 82 -12.28 -2.40 7.48
CA GLY A 82 -12.07 -3.40 6.43
C GLY A 82 -10.69 -3.32 5.77
N LEU A 83 -10.14 -2.11 5.59
CA LEU A 83 -8.79 -1.92 5.05
C LEU A 83 -7.72 -2.36 6.07
N VAL A 84 -7.91 -2.01 7.34
CA VAL A 84 -7.01 -2.41 8.42
C VAL A 84 -6.97 -3.94 8.56
N ASP A 85 -8.13 -4.60 8.47
CA ASP A 85 -8.21 -6.07 8.56
C ASP A 85 -7.52 -6.76 7.38
N ARG A 86 -7.40 -6.13 6.20
CA ARG A 86 -6.67 -6.68 5.04
C ARG A 86 -5.17 -6.87 5.30
N VAL A 87 -4.58 -6.21 6.30
CA VAL A 87 -3.17 -6.36 6.68
C VAL A 87 -2.88 -7.76 7.24
N VAL A 88 -3.86 -8.44 7.82
CA VAL A 88 -3.70 -9.73 8.49
C VAL A 88 -3.17 -10.81 7.56
N ILE A 89 -3.81 -10.99 6.40
CA ILE A 89 -3.50 -12.08 5.47
C ILE A 89 -2.07 -11.99 4.91
N PRO A 90 -1.60 -10.86 4.37
CA PRO A 90 -0.22 -10.73 3.90
C PRO A 90 0.82 -10.97 4.99
N MET A 91 0.55 -10.51 6.22
CA MET A 91 1.46 -10.75 7.35
C MET A 91 1.55 -12.23 7.70
N GLN A 92 0.41 -12.93 7.77
CA GLN A 92 0.38 -14.37 8.04
C GLN A 92 1.10 -15.16 6.94
N ASN A 93 0.87 -14.81 5.68
CA ASN A 93 1.55 -15.43 4.55
C ASN A 93 3.07 -15.23 4.62
N ALA A 94 3.53 -14.01 4.91
CA ALA A 94 4.95 -13.72 5.03
C ALA A 94 5.61 -14.50 6.18
N LEU A 95 4.94 -14.61 7.33
CA LEU A 95 5.42 -15.41 8.46
C LEU A 95 5.48 -16.90 8.12
N ASN A 96 4.46 -17.42 7.45
CA ASN A 96 4.41 -18.81 7.01
C ASN A 96 5.52 -19.12 5.99
N ASP A 97 5.73 -18.25 5.02
CA ASP A 97 6.79 -18.38 4.02
C ASP A 97 8.19 -18.39 4.66
N ALA A 98 8.38 -17.52 5.66
CA ALA A 98 9.62 -17.47 6.44
C ALA A 98 9.73 -18.62 7.46
N ARG A 99 8.67 -19.40 7.67
CA ARG A 99 8.56 -20.44 8.72
C ARG A 99 8.85 -19.88 10.12
N LEU A 100 8.39 -18.67 10.38
CA LEU A 100 8.54 -17.98 11.67
C LEU A 100 7.19 -17.79 12.35
N THR A 101 7.24 -17.85 13.66
CA THR A 101 6.13 -17.40 14.52
C THR A 101 6.29 -15.91 14.83
N PRO A 102 5.21 -15.19 15.19
CA PRO A 102 5.29 -13.79 15.60
C PRO A 102 6.27 -13.55 16.75
N GLN A 103 6.43 -14.52 17.67
CA GLN A 103 7.32 -14.45 18.83
C GLN A 103 8.80 -14.46 18.46
N GLU A 104 9.15 -15.10 17.34
CA GLU A 104 10.52 -15.20 16.83
C GLU A 104 10.99 -13.94 16.10
N LEU A 105 10.08 -13.00 15.79
CA LEU A 105 10.45 -11.72 15.20
C LEU A 105 11.33 -10.92 16.17
N ASN A 106 12.52 -10.54 15.75
CA ASN A 106 13.39 -9.71 16.58
C ASN A 106 12.92 -8.26 16.64
N LYS A 107 12.42 -7.73 15.52
CA LYS A 107 12.02 -6.33 15.39
C LYS A 107 10.93 -6.18 14.32
N ILE A 108 9.99 -5.27 14.55
CA ILE A 108 8.99 -4.87 13.59
C ILE A 108 9.28 -3.42 13.19
N ILE A 109 9.39 -3.19 11.90
CA ILE A 109 9.63 -1.87 11.31
C ILE A 109 8.44 -1.53 10.41
N LEU A 110 7.86 -0.36 10.62
CA LEU A 110 6.77 0.15 9.80
C LEU A 110 7.32 1.14 8.78
N VAL A 111 6.87 0.98 7.55
CA VAL A 111 7.30 1.78 6.40
C VAL A 111 6.09 2.32 5.65
N GLY A 112 6.22 3.54 5.10
CA GLY A 112 5.16 4.23 4.38
C GLY A 112 4.18 5.00 5.25
N GLY A 113 3.61 6.08 4.71
CA GLY A 113 2.77 7.04 5.45
C GLY A 113 1.54 6.43 6.11
N SER A 114 0.88 5.45 5.49
CA SER A 114 -0.30 4.78 6.06
C SER A 114 0.01 3.97 7.32
N SER A 115 1.27 3.59 7.55
CA SER A 115 1.69 2.93 8.78
C SER A 115 1.68 3.84 10.02
N ARG A 116 1.48 5.15 9.83
CA ARG A 116 1.28 6.11 10.93
C ARG A 116 -0.12 6.05 11.53
N ILE A 117 -1.08 5.45 10.83
CA ILE A 117 -2.47 5.31 11.29
C ILE A 117 -2.48 4.43 12.55
N PRO A 118 -3.00 4.91 13.70
CA PRO A 118 -2.98 4.17 14.96
C PRO A 118 -3.63 2.79 14.85
N ALA A 119 -4.78 2.69 14.17
CA ALA A 119 -5.48 1.42 13.99
C ALA A 119 -4.65 0.36 13.24
N VAL A 120 -3.77 0.77 12.31
CA VAL A 120 -2.83 -0.13 11.63
C VAL A 120 -1.76 -0.62 12.62
N GLN A 121 -1.20 0.28 13.44
CA GLN A 121 -0.20 -0.08 14.45
C GLN A 121 -0.78 -1.02 15.50
N ASP A 122 -2.00 -0.74 15.97
CA ASP A 122 -2.72 -1.56 16.95
C ASP A 122 -3.01 -2.96 16.38
N LYS A 123 -3.42 -3.05 15.11
CA LYS A 123 -3.64 -4.33 14.43
C LYS A 123 -2.36 -5.16 14.33
N ILE A 124 -1.24 -4.55 13.99
CA ILE A 124 0.05 -5.21 13.91
C ILE A 124 0.48 -5.71 15.30
N LYS A 125 0.28 -4.90 16.35
CA LYS A 125 0.53 -5.30 17.72
C LYS A 125 -0.38 -6.44 18.17
N GLU A 126 -1.66 -6.43 17.77
CA GLU A 126 -2.61 -7.52 18.03
C GLU A 126 -2.12 -8.85 17.47
N ILE A 127 -1.64 -8.84 16.21
CA ILE A 127 -1.17 -10.04 15.51
C ILE A 127 0.16 -10.55 16.08
N THR A 128 1.08 -9.65 16.38
CA THR A 128 2.47 -10.02 16.70
C THR A 128 2.77 -10.05 18.21
N GLY A 129 1.92 -9.44 19.02
CA GLY A 129 2.18 -9.23 20.44
C GLY A 129 3.29 -8.22 20.72
N LYS A 130 3.88 -7.57 19.70
CA LYS A 130 5.02 -6.67 19.82
C LYS A 130 4.70 -5.29 19.26
N GLU A 131 5.31 -4.28 19.87
CA GLU A 131 5.23 -2.92 19.33
C GLU A 131 6.22 -2.72 18.17
N ALA A 132 5.79 -1.94 17.20
CA ALA A 132 6.66 -1.56 16.10
C ALA A 132 7.75 -0.58 16.59
N SER A 133 8.94 -0.75 16.03
CA SER A 133 10.07 0.13 16.32
C SER A 133 9.82 1.53 15.76
N LYS A 134 10.07 2.54 16.59
CA LYS A 134 9.99 3.97 16.22
C LYS A 134 11.36 4.56 15.84
N SER A 135 12.38 3.71 15.60
CA SER A 135 13.75 4.16 15.37
C SER A 135 13.99 4.74 13.96
N LEU A 136 13.06 4.54 13.04
CA LEU A 136 13.14 5.02 11.66
C LEU A 136 11.93 5.88 11.32
N ASN A 137 12.12 6.87 10.44
CA ASN A 137 11.01 7.62 9.88
C ASN A 137 10.34 6.79 8.77
N PRO A 138 9.05 6.41 8.92
CA PRO A 138 8.37 5.57 7.94
C PRO A 138 8.33 6.15 6.52
N ASP A 139 8.34 7.48 6.38
CA ASP A 139 8.27 8.16 5.08
C ASP A 139 9.61 8.15 4.34
N GLU A 140 10.73 8.03 5.08
CA GLU A 140 12.08 8.12 4.54
C GLU A 140 12.77 6.77 4.38
N CYS A 141 12.26 5.70 5.00
CA CYS A 141 12.91 4.39 5.03
C CYS A 141 13.29 3.88 3.64
N VAL A 142 12.40 4.05 2.64
CA VAL A 142 12.63 3.58 1.26
C VAL A 142 13.76 4.37 0.62
N ALA A 143 13.74 5.70 0.75
CA ALA A 143 14.79 6.57 0.20
C ALA A 143 16.16 6.30 0.86
N GLN A 144 16.17 6.10 2.17
CA GLN A 144 17.40 5.75 2.90
C GLN A 144 17.95 4.39 2.46
N GLY A 145 17.09 3.38 2.33
CA GLY A 145 17.48 2.06 1.82
C GLY A 145 18.02 2.12 0.39
N ALA A 146 17.35 2.86 -0.49
CA ALA A 146 17.77 3.06 -1.87
C ALA A 146 19.14 3.77 -1.94
N SER A 147 19.39 4.76 -1.10
CA SER A 147 20.68 5.47 -1.06
C SER A 147 21.82 4.56 -0.58
N ILE A 148 21.57 3.70 0.41
CA ILE A 148 22.53 2.70 0.90
C ILE A 148 22.87 1.71 -0.23
N GLN A 149 21.85 1.20 -0.91
CA GLN A 149 22.05 0.26 -2.03
C GLN A 149 22.77 0.94 -3.20
N GLY A 150 22.41 2.18 -3.53
CA GLY A 150 23.08 2.97 -4.57
C GLY A 150 24.56 3.19 -4.24
N GLY A 151 24.89 3.58 -3.02
CA GLY A 151 26.26 3.77 -2.56
C GLY A 151 27.07 2.46 -2.56
N LYS A 152 26.42 1.30 -2.32
CA LYS A 152 27.08 -0.01 -2.47
C LYS A 152 27.39 -0.32 -3.92
N LEU A 153 26.46 -0.06 -4.84
CA LEU A 153 26.65 -0.30 -6.27
C LEU A 153 27.70 0.63 -6.91
N SER A 154 27.78 1.88 -6.45
CA SER A 154 28.81 2.83 -6.89
C SER A 154 30.20 2.55 -6.30
N GLY A 155 30.28 1.74 -5.23
CA GLY A 155 31.52 1.46 -4.50
C GLY A 155 31.85 2.48 -3.40
N ASP A 156 31.05 3.54 -3.23
CA ASP A 156 31.33 4.61 -2.25
C ASP A 156 31.25 4.11 -0.81
N ILE A 157 30.37 3.14 -0.51
CA ILE A 157 30.22 2.57 0.83
C ILE A 157 31.34 1.60 1.17
N ALA A 158 31.97 0.96 0.19
CA ALA A 158 33.13 0.08 0.42
C ALA A 158 34.33 0.83 1.03
N ALA A 159 34.41 2.14 0.79
CA ALA A 159 35.48 3.00 1.33
C ALA A 159 35.29 3.33 2.83
N THR A 160 34.11 3.18 3.40
CA THR A 160 33.79 3.52 4.80
C THR A 160 33.82 2.33 5.77
N GLY A 161 34.09 1.14 5.27
CA GLY A 161 34.61 -0.01 6.07
C GLY A 161 33.65 -0.74 7.00
N ASN A 162 32.35 -0.38 7.11
CA ASN A 162 31.51 -0.92 8.18
C ASN A 162 30.11 -1.42 7.78
N PHE A 163 29.76 -1.50 6.50
CA PHE A 163 28.45 -2.00 6.10
C PHE A 163 28.56 -3.09 5.03
N ASP A 164 28.84 -4.31 5.47
CA ASP A 164 28.64 -5.49 4.62
C ASP A 164 27.16 -5.87 4.63
N VAL A 165 26.34 -5.03 3.94
CA VAL A 165 24.92 -5.32 3.74
C VAL A 165 24.78 -6.23 2.54
N LEU A 166 24.47 -7.48 2.77
CA LEU A 166 24.04 -8.41 1.73
C LEU A 166 22.52 -8.29 1.55
N LEU A 167 22.11 -7.80 0.39
CA LEU A 167 20.70 -7.83 -0.01
C LEU A 167 20.49 -9.07 -0.91
N LEU A 168 19.61 -9.94 -0.46
CA LEU A 168 19.15 -11.09 -1.23
C LEU A 168 17.67 -10.93 -1.49
N ASP A 169 17.32 -10.63 -2.73
CA ASP A 169 15.93 -10.54 -3.16
C ASP A 169 15.40 -11.91 -3.60
N VAL A 170 14.09 -12.04 -3.61
CA VAL A 170 13.37 -13.20 -4.11
C VAL A 170 12.28 -12.78 -5.08
N THR A 171 11.89 -13.70 -5.97
CA THR A 171 10.72 -13.50 -6.82
C THR A 171 9.44 -13.47 -5.97
N PRO A 172 8.61 -12.41 -6.06
CA PRO A 172 7.39 -12.30 -5.23
C PRO A 172 6.27 -13.22 -5.72
N LEU A 173 6.28 -13.55 -7.02
CA LEU A 173 5.29 -14.40 -7.70
C LEU A 173 6.02 -15.46 -8.53
N THR A 174 5.33 -16.56 -8.81
CA THR A 174 5.79 -17.54 -9.79
C THR A 174 5.70 -16.95 -11.19
N LEU A 175 6.81 -16.94 -11.91
CA LEU A 175 6.85 -16.57 -13.33
C LEU A 175 6.52 -17.80 -14.18
N SER A 176 5.53 -17.67 -15.04
CA SER A 176 5.00 -18.73 -15.87
C SER A 176 4.93 -18.30 -17.34
N ILE A 177 4.85 -19.27 -18.24
CA ILE A 177 4.51 -19.05 -19.65
C ILE A 177 3.15 -19.67 -19.91
N GLU A 178 2.30 -18.92 -20.60
CA GLU A 178 1.03 -19.47 -21.10
C GLU A 178 1.32 -20.51 -22.20
N THR A 179 0.79 -21.71 -22.01
CA THR A 179 0.89 -22.80 -22.96
C THR A 179 -0.48 -23.15 -23.54
N MET A 180 -0.53 -24.10 -24.48
CA MET A 180 -1.75 -24.49 -25.17
C MET A 180 -2.89 -24.78 -24.19
N GLY A 181 -4.06 -24.21 -24.46
CA GLY A 181 -5.25 -24.33 -23.61
C GLY A 181 -5.33 -23.32 -22.46
N GLY A 182 -4.49 -22.28 -22.46
CA GLY A 182 -4.49 -21.25 -21.40
C GLY A 182 -3.86 -21.72 -20.09
N VAL A 183 -3.01 -22.75 -20.15
CA VAL A 183 -2.35 -23.29 -18.96
C VAL A 183 -1.09 -22.50 -18.64
N ALA A 184 -1.00 -21.95 -17.42
CA ALA A 184 0.22 -21.33 -16.93
C ALA A 184 1.26 -22.41 -16.53
N THR A 185 2.32 -22.53 -17.31
CA THR A 185 3.42 -23.45 -17.03
C THR A 185 4.51 -22.72 -16.25
N PRO A 186 4.76 -23.07 -14.98
CA PRO A 186 5.72 -22.36 -14.15
C PRO A 186 7.15 -22.58 -14.62
N LEU A 187 7.95 -21.52 -14.63
CA LEU A 187 9.38 -21.53 -14.97
C LEU A 187 10.25 -21.16 -13.77
N ILE A 188 9.88 -20.14 -13.03
CA ILE A 188 10.59 -19.70 -11.83
C ILE A 188 9.56 -19.61 -10.70
N GLU A 189 9.72 -20.44 -9.71
CA GLU A 189 8.82 -20.48 -8.57
C GLU A 189 8.94 -19.22 -7.69
N ARG A 190 7.82 -18.84 -7.05
CA ARG A 190 7.79 -17.82 -6.01
C ARG A 190 8.83 -18.10 -4.93
N ASN A 191 9.41 -17.07 -4.35
CA ASN A 191 10.47 -17.14 -3.33
C ASN A 191 11.81 -17.74 -3.84
N THR A 192 12.05 -17.75 -5.15
CA THR A 192 13.36 -18.09 -5.71
C THR A 192 14.30 -16.89 -5.58
N THR A 193 15.49 -17.12 -5.02
CA THR A 193 16.50 -16.05 -4.85
C THR A 193 16.99 -15.53 -6.20
N VAL A 194 17.09 -14.21 -6.33
CA VAL A 194 17.63 -13.55 -7.52
C VAL A 194 19.08 -13.05 -7.29
N PRO A 195 19.94 -13.03 -8.33
CA PRO A 195 19.63 -13.31 -9.74
C PRO A 195 19.44 -14.80 -10.03
N THR A 196 18.47 -15.12 -10.87
CA THR A 196 18.20 -16.49 -11.33
C THR A 196 17.84 -16.50 -12.80
N SER A 197 18.03 -17.64 -13.47
CA SER A 197 17.58 -17.89 -14.83
C SER A 197 17.09 -19.31 -14.99
N HIS A 198 16.03 -19.48 -15.77
CA HIS A 198 15.50 -20.80 -16.11
C HIS A 198 15.21 -20.89 -17.60
N SER A 199 15.49 -22.03 -18.19
CA SER A 199 15.23 -22.31 -19.59
C SER A 199 14.49 -23.64 -19.73
N GLN A 200 13.43 -23.63 -20.52
CA GLN A 200 12.64 -24.83 -20.81
C GLN A 200 12.34 -24.87 -22.30
N ILE A 201 12.35 -26.10 -22.86
CA ILE A 201 12.06 -26.31 -24.27
C ILE A 201 10.56 -26.54 -24.42
N PHE A 202 9.95 -25.78 -25.32
CA PHE A 202 8.56 -25.95 -25.74
C PHE A 202 8.51 -26.32 -27.20
N THR A 203 7.43 -26.98 -27.60
CA THR A 203 7.18 -27.37 -29.01
C THR A 203 6.07 -26.50 -29.58
N THR A 204 6.04 -26.33 -30.90
CA THR A 204 4.95 -25.67 -31.59
C THR A 204 3.70 -26.57 -31.59
N SER A 205 2.52 -25.96 -31.61
CA SER A 205 1.23 -26.67 -31.60
C SER A 205 0.89 -27.33 -32.94
N ALA A 206 1.52 -26.87 -34.03
CA ALA A 206 1.30 -27.38 -35.39
C ALA A 206 2.60 -27.54 -36.16
N ASN A 207 2.62 -28.49 -37.12
CA ASN A 207 3.74 -28.64 -38.03
C ASN A 207 3.92 -27.40 -38.89
N PHE A 208 5.17 -26.98 -39.13
CA PHE A 208 5.55 -25.81 -39.91
C PHE A 208 5.05 -24.47 -39.38
N GLN A 209 4.74 -24.40 -38.09
CA GLN A 209 4.41 -23.13 -37.43
C GLN A 209 5.66 -22.24 -37.40
N THR A 210 5.56 -21.04 -37.95
CA THR A 210 6.69 -20.10 -38.11
C THR A 210 6.70 -18.99 -37.04
N GLN A 211 5.64 -18.87 -36.28
CA GLN A 211 5.49 -17.84 -35.22
C GLN A 211 4.88 -18.44 -33.97
N VAL A 212 5.34 -17.97 -32.84
CA VAL A 212 4.77 -18.26 -31.53
C VAL A 212 4.56 -16.96 -30.77
N GLU A 213 3.45 -16.85 -30.08
CA GLU A 213 3.20 -15.78 -29.12
C GLU A 213 3.63 -16.27 -27.73
N ILE A 214 4.46 -15.50 -27.06
CA ILE A 214 4.94 -15.82 -25.72
C ILE A 214 4.30 -14.85 -24.75
N ASN A 215 3.37 -15.36 -23.97
CA ASN A 215 2.70 -14.62 -22.92
C ASN A 215 3.32 -15.03 -21.56
N VAL A 216 3.95 -14.07 -20.88
CA VAL A 216 4.58 -14.28 -19.57
C VAL A 216 3.58 -13.83 -18.51
N LEU A 217 3.34 -14.68 -17.52
CA LEU A 217 2.36 -14.53 -16.45
C LEU A 217 3.05 -14.44 -15.08
#